data_4d1774cb77f343d5aa1acb663dcd7d5d
#
_entry.id   4d1774cb77f343d5aa1acb663dcd7d5d
#
_cell.length_a   1.000
_cell.length_b   1.000
_cell.length_c   1.000
_cell.angle_alpha   90.00
_cell.angle_beta   90.00
_cell.angle_gamma   90.00
#
_symmetry.space_group_name_H-M   'P 1'
#
loop_
_entity.id
_entity.type
_entity.pdbx_description
1 polymer ?
#
loop_
_entity_poly.entity_id
_entity_poly.type
_entity_poly.pdbx_seq_one_letter_code
_entity_poly.pdbx_strand_id
1 'polypeptide(L)'
;MSNVPNAPSLPHALTRLSQHKLGVRSMISLGAGRGDDTPSFLNLWPGANALLIEMDEQFEPDFKALQQRMPDLRYEICAAAGEDRQGLLHKTNKVGGAIITDPNATVGGARPVTFKRLDTLVREHDLKPPHFVKFDTHGAELEILSGADQTLADTALIMMECYNFKLRFMDFKNLTFDEMSLHMKSLGFRCIDMCDPLYRPGDHALWQMHLFFMRADHPTFERTSYSAPKT
;
A
#
# COMPACT_ATOMS: atom_id res chain seq x y z
N MET A 1 14.59 -8.67 27.85
CA MET A 1 14.60 -8.43 26.38
C MET A 1 13.31 -9.01 25.84
N SER A 2 12.41 -8.20 25.29
CA SER A 2 11.20 -8.71 24.65
C SER A 2 11.65 -9.56 23.45
N ASN A 3 11.16 -10.78 23.39
CA ASN A 3 11.49 -11.72 22.31
C ASN A 3 10.66 -11.31 21.07
N VAL A 4 11.15 -10.30 20.33
CA VAL A 4 10.51 -9.85 19.10
C VAL A 4 10.72 -10.93 18.03
N PRO A 5 9.66 -11.48 17.43
CA PRO A 5 9.78 -12.60 16.52
C PRO A 5 10.51 -12.22 15.22
N ASN A 6 11.29 -13.17 14.69
CA ASN A 6 12.03 -13.02 13.43
C ASN A 6 11.29 -13.59 12.20
N ALA A 7 10.15 -14.27 12.38
CA ALA A 7 9.42 -14.86 11.26
C ALA A 7 8.92 -13.78 10.29
N PRO A 8 9.06 -13.99 8.96
CA PRO A 8 8.67 -13.01 7.94
C PRO A 8 7.17 -13.13 7.61
N SER A 9 6.30 -12.98 8.60
CA SER A 9 4.85 -12.94 8.42
C SER A 9 4.29 -11.59 8.86
N LEU A 10 3.14 -11.18 8.31
CA LEU A 10 2.52 -9.90 8.62
C LEU A 10 2.33 -9.70 10.15
N PRO A 11 1.76 -10.65 10.93
CA PRO A 11 1.62 -10.46 12.38
C PRO A 11 2.96 -10.20 13.10
N HIS A 12 4.01 -10.88 12.67
CA HIS A 12 5.34 -10.67 13.24
C HIS A 12 5.98 -9.36 12.80
N ALA A 13 5.79 -8.94 11.56
CA ALA A 13 6.22 -7.63 11.08
C ALA A 13 5.51 -6.51 11.86
N LEU A 14 4.20 -6.60 12.07
CA LEU A 14 3.45 -5.62 12.87
C LEU A 14 3.98 -5.55 14.31
N THR A 15 4.32 -6.70 14.92
CA THR A 15 4.95 -6.74 16.25
C THR A 15 6.30 -6.02 16.27
N ARG A 16 7.14 -6.19 15.24
CA ARG A 16 8.43 -5.46 15.12
C ARG A 16 8.20 -3.98 14.90
N LEU A 17 7.27 -3.61 14.01
CA LEU A 17 6.96 -2.22 13.66
C LEU A 17 6.38 -1.44 14.85
N SER A 18 5.65 -2.10 15.77
CA SER A 18 5.13 -1.47 16.99
C SER A 18 6.20 -0.83 17.86
N GLN A 19 7.43 -1.32 17.77
CA GLN A 19 8.58 -0.82 18.56
C GLN A 19 9.03 0.59 18.10
N HIS A 20 8.67 1.02 16.88
CA HIS A 20 9.11 2.30 16.31
C HIS A 20 8.25 3.50 16.73
N LYS A 21 7.08 3.27 17.36
CA LYS A 21 6.19 4.32 17.91
C LYS A 21 5.87 5.43 16.90
N LEU A 22 5.51 5.08 15.69
CA LEU A 22 5.35 6.00 14.56
C LEU A 22 4.22 7.03 14.71
N GLY A 23 3.33 6.85 15.68
CA GLY A 23 2.25 7.79 15.98
C GLY A 23 1.25 7.97 14.83
N VAL A 24 1.05 6.95 13.99
CA VAL A 24 0.14 7.00 12.84
C VAL A 24 -1.26 7.40 13.27
N ARG A 25 -1.83 8.36 12.55
CA ARG A 25 -3.19 8.89 12.79
C ARG A 25 -4.14 8.57 11.65
N SER A 26 -3.64 8.22 10.49
CA SER A 26 -4.47 7.79 9.36
C SER A 26 -3.81 6.63 8.62
N MET A 27 -4.59 5.61 8.32
CA MET A 27 -4.25 4.50 7.44
C MET A 27 -4.93 4.71 6.09
N ILE A 28 -4.19 4.54 5.00
CA ILE A 28 -4.71 4.61 3.64
C ILE A 28 -4.35 3.30 2.94
N SER A 29 -5.34 2.54 2.49
CA SER A 29 -5.14 1.28 1.77
C SER A 29 -5.54 1.46 0.31
N LEU A 30 -4.59 1.33 -0.60
CA LEU A 30 -4.74 1.45 -2.04
C LEU A 30 -4.79 0.05 -2.65
N GLY A 31 -5.86 -0.28 -3.39
CA GLY A 31 -6.18 -1.63 -3.78
C GLY A 31 -6.62 -2.45 -2.57
N ALA A 32 -7.62 -1.95 -1.86
CA ALA A 32 -8.02 -2.51 -0.56
C ALA A 32 -8.67 -3.90 -0.66
N GLY A 33 -9.13 -4.31 -1.84
CA GLY A 33 -9.86 -5.57 -2.00
C GLY A 33 -11.06 -5.62 -1.05
N ARG A 34 -11.11 -6.65 -0.19
CA ARG A 34 -12.16 -6.75 0.86
C ARG A 34 -11.85 -5.95 2.12
N GLY A 35 -10.64 -5.42 2.26
CA GLY A 35 -10.19 -4.72 3.45
C GLY A 35 -9.92 -5.63 4.66
N ASP A 36 -9.73 -6.94 4.44
CA ASP A 36 -9.64 -7.95 5.51
C ASP A 36 -8.46 -7.73 6.47
N ASP A 37 -7.38 -7.11 6.02
CA ASP A 37 -6.18 -6.81 6.81
C ASP A 37 -6.27 -5.50 7.61
N THR A 38 -7.23 -4.63 7.28
CA THR A 38 -7.43 -3.31 7.93
C THR A 38 -7.50 -3.39 9.46
N PRO A 39 -8.27 -4.33 10.07
CA PRO A 39 -8.32 -4.43 11.53
C PRO A 39 -6.95 -4.71 12.15
N SER A 40 -6.10 -5.51 11.50
CA SER A 40 -4.76 -5.85 12.00
C SER A 40 -3.86 -4.61 12.07
N PHE A 41 -3.94 -3.73 11.07
CA PHE A 41 -3.18 -2.47 11.06
C PHE A 41 -3.73 -1.48 12.08
N LEU A 42 -5.05 -1.32 12.20
CA LEU A 42 -5.65 -0.39 13.15
C LEU A 42 -5.44 -0.82 14.61
N ASN A 43 -5.28 -2.11 14.88
CA ASN A 43 -4.86 -2.59 16.20
C ASN A 43 -3.47 -2.07 16.60
N LEU A 44 -2.60 -1.78 15.62
CA LEU A 44 -1.28 -1.21 15.86
C LEU A 44 -1.36 0.28 16.24
N TRP A 45 -2.35 0.98 15.71
CA TRP A 45 -2.57 2.42 15.96
C TRP A 45 -4.02 2.70 16.39
N PRO A 46 -4.38 2.40 17.65
CA PRO A 46 -5.71 2.65 18.15
C PRO A 46 -6.09 4.13 18.00
N GLY A 47 -7.26 4.40 17.42
CA GLY A 47 -7.75 5.74 17.12
C GLY A 47 -7.28 6.35 15.80
N ALA A 48 -6.51 5.62 14.99
CA ALA A 48 -6.23 6.04 13.62
C ALA A 48 -7.49 5.89 12.74
N ASN A 49 -7.75 6.89 11.88
CA ASN A 49 -8.77 6.78 10.85
C ASN A 49 -8.29 5.86 9.71
N ALA A 50 -9.21 5.18 9.04
CA ALA A 50 -8.91 4.39 7.86
C ALA A 50 -9.64 4.90 6.61
N LEU A 51 -8.92 4.95 5.48
CA LEU A 51 -9.48 5.18 4.16
C LEU A 51 -9.13 4.00 3.25
N LEU A 52 -10.13 3.29 2.76
CA LEU A 52 -9.97 2.19 1.81
C LEU A 52 -10.30 2.69 0.40
N ILE A 53 -9.37 2.52 -0.51
CA ILE A 53 -9.50 2.89 -1.93
C ILE A 53 -9.49 1.61 -2.75
N GLU A 54 -10.55 1.42 -3.52
CA GLU A 54 -10.71 0.26 -4.39
C GLU A 54 -11.46 0.68 -5.65
N MET A 55 -11.00 0.24 -6.80
CA MET A 55 -11.66 0.58 -8.06
C MET A 55 -12.79 -0.40 -8.44
N ASP A 56 -12.82 -1.59 -7.86
CA ASP A 56 -13.84 -2.59 -8.13
C ASP A 56 -14.99 -2.50 -7.12
N GLU A 57 -16.12 -1.99 -7.58
CA GLU A 57 -17.34 -1.82 -6.79
C GLU A 57 -17.90 -3.10 -6.19
N GLN A 58 -17.47 -4.28 -6.69
CA GLN A 58 -17.90 -5.56 -6.09
C GLN A 58 -17.55 -5.68 -4.60
N PHE A 59 -16.52 -4.94 -4.13
CA PHE A 59 -16.07 -4.94 -2.73
C PHE A 59 -16.80 -3.92 -1.84
N GLU A 60 -17.66 -3.09 -2.39
CA GLU A 60 -18.40 -2.10 -1.60
C GLU A 60 -19.26 -2.71 -0.48
N PRO A 61 -19.92 -3.88 -0.65
CA PRO A 61 -20.63 -4.54 0.45
C PRO A 61 -19.72 -4.94 1.62
N ASP A 62 -18.48 -5.36 1.33
CA ASP A 62 -17.49 -5.70 2.37
C ASP A 62 -17.10 -4.45 3.16
N PHE A 63 -16.90 -3.31 2.49
CA PHE A 63 -16.60 -2.03 3.15
C PHE A 63 -17.74 -1.54 4.02
N LYS A 64 -18.99 -1.64 3.57
CA LYS A 64 -20.17 -1.32 4.38
C LYS A 64 -20.25 -2.19 5.64
N ALA A 65 -19.90 -3.47 5.53
CA ALA A 65 -19.84 -4.38 6.69
C ALA A 65 -18.69 -4.02 7.64
N LEU A 66 -17.55 -3.58 7.12
CA LEU A 66 -16.44 -3.08 7.92
C LEU A 66 -16.82 -1.80 8.66
N GLN A 67 -17.47 -0.84 8.01
CA GLN A 67 -17.93 0.41 8.63
C GLN A 67 -18.89 0.19 9.81
N GLN A 68 -19.74 -0.84 9.76
CA GLN A 68 -20.63 -1.16 10.89
C GLN A 68 -19.84 -1.52 12.16
N ARG A 69 -18.65 -2.10 12.02
CA ARG A 69 -17.77 -2.49 13.13
C ARG A 69 -16.72 -1.45 13.47
N MET A 70 -16.42 -0.57 12.52
CA MET A 70 -15.37 0.45 12.58
C MET A 70 -15.90 1.79 12.05
N PRO A 71 -16.65 2.56 12.86
CA PRO A 71 -17.37 3.75 12.38
C PRO A 71 -16.48 4.84 11.78
N ASP A 72 -15.20 4.90 12.17
CA ASP A 72 -14.22 5.86 11.65
C ASP A 72 -13.57 5.40 10.33
N LEU A 73 -13.90 4.20 9.83
CA LEU A 73 -13.47 3.73 8.53
C LEU A 73 -14.29 4.41 7.43
N ARG A 74 -13.58 4.92 6.43
CA ARG A 74 -14.14 5.46 5.20
C ARG A 74 -13.65 4.64 4.01
N TYR A 75 -14.39 4.69 2.93
CA TYR A 75 -13.96 4.09 1.67
C TYR A 75 -14.37 4.96 0.49
N GLU A 76 -13.68 4.76 -0.61
CA GLU A 76 -14.04 5.37 -1.89
C GLU A 76 -13.82 4.36 -3.02
N ILE A 77 -14.84 4.24 -3.90
CA ILE A 77 -14.76 3.42 -5.11
C ILE A 77 -14.17 4.28 -6.23
N CYS A 78 -12.88 4.25 -6.35
CA CYS A 78 -12.12 4.97 -7.37
C CYS A 78 -10.77 4.29 -7.61
N ALA A 79 -10.08 4.66 -8.69
CA ALA A 79 -8.70 4.25 -8.93
C ALA A 79 -7.75 5.34 -8.40
N ALA A 80 -6.81 4.98 -7.53
CA ALA A 80 -5.72 5.87 -7.18
C ALA A 80 -4.77 6.02 -8.39
N ALA A 81 -4.30 7.25 -8.67
CA ALA A 81 -3.52 7.58 -9.86
C ALA A 81 -2.60 8.79 -9.65
N GLY A 82 -1.84 9.16 -10.68
CA GLY A 82 -0.98 10.34 -10.69
C GLY A 82 -1.71 11.65 -10.95
N GLU A 83 -2.94 11.58 -11.48
CA GLU A 83 -3.77 12.76 -11.80
C GLU A 83 -5.25 12.49 -11.57
N ASP A 84 -6.00 13.55 -11.24
CA ASP A 84 -7.45 13.49 -11.13
C ASP A 84 -8.08 13.54 -12.54
N ARG A 85 -8.78 12.46 -12.94
CA ARG A 85 -9.42 12.35 -14.26
C ARG A 85 -10.56 11.34 -14.26
N GLN A 86 -11.39 11.40 -15.28
CA GLN A 86 -12.33 10.32 -15.60
C GLN A 86 -11.70 9.38 -16.62
N GLY A 87 -12.10 8.12 -16.57
CA GLY A 87 -11.66 7.12 -17.53
C GLY A 87 -12.58 5.92 -17.61
N LEU A 88 -12.13 4.89 -18.30
CA LEU A 88 -12.85 3.64 -18.45
C LEU A 88 -12.04 2.50 -17.85
N LEU A 89 -12.71 1.65 -17.10
CA LEU A 89 -12.17 0.42 -16.55
C LEU A 89 -12.71 -0.76 -17.33
N HIS A 90 -11.82 -1.55 -17.92
CA HIS A 90 -12.17 -2.82 -18.54
C HIS A 90 -11.72 -3.97 -17.64
N LYS A 91 -12.69 -4.69 -17.08
CA LYS A 91 -12.41 -5.84 -16.22
C LYS A 91 -12.00 -7.04 -17.08
N THR A 92 -10.77 -7.48 -16.96
CA THR A 92 -10.34 -8.76 -17.54
C THR A 92 -10.50 -9.88 -16.52
N ASN A 93 -10.82 -11.11 -16.97
CA ASN A 93 -10.96 -12.29 -16.10
C ASN A 93 -9.63 -12.76 -15.46
N LYS A 94 -8.58 -11.98 -15.53
CA LYS A 94 -7.28 -12.29 -14.92
C LYS A 94 -7.17 -11.63 -13.57
N VAL A 95 -6.75 -12.40 -12.58
CA VAL A 95 -6.48 -11.96 -11.21
C VAL A 95 -5.69 -10.65 -11.22
N GLY A 96 -6.24 -9.59 -10.66
CA GLY A 96 -5.61 -8.28 -10.52
C GLY A 96 -5.58 -7.40 -11.78
N GLY A 97 -6.12 -7.84 -12.91
CA GLY A 97 -5.99 -7.12 -14.17
C GLY A 97 -7.22 -6.29 -14.54
N ALA A 98 -7.35 -5.09 -14.03
CA ALA A 98 -8.14 -4.08 -14.69
C ALA A 98 -7.23 -3.39 -15.72
N ILE A 99 -7.54 -3.54 -17.01
CA ILE A 99 -6.87 -2.76 -18.04
C ILE A 99 -7.55 -1.40 -18.08
N ILE A 100 -6.80 -0.36 -17.78
CA ILE A 100 -7.25 1.03 -17.94
C ILE A 100 -7.10 1.36 -19.42
N THR A 101 -8.21 1.59 -20.09
CA THR A 101 -8.21 1.95 -21.51
C THR A 101 -8.36 3.46 -21.67
N ASP A 102 -7.91 3.97 -22.82
CA ASP A 102 -8.19 5.33 -23.27
C ASP A 102 -9.70 5.63 -23.13
N PRO A 103 -10.10 6.78 -22.53
CA PRO A 103 -11.49 7.18 -22.37
C PRO A 103 -12.28 7.24 -23.67
N ASN A 104 -11.60 7.27 -24.82
CA ASN A 104 -12.22 7.26 -26.16
C ASN A 104 -12.34 5.86 -26.78
N ALA A 105 -11.88 4.81 -26.09
CA ALA A 105 -11.94 3.44 -26.61
C ALA A 105 -13.34 2.85 -26.42
N THR A 106 -14.01 2.46 -27.49
CA THR A 106 -15.27 1.68 -27.50
C THR A 106 -14.94 0.20 -27.23
N VAL A 107 -14.74 -0.17 -25.97
CA VAL A 107 -14.52 -1.55 -25.58
C VAL A 107 -15.76 -2.08 -24.86
N GLY A 108 -16.37 -3.14 -25.39
CA GLY A 108 -17.55 -3.75 -24.77
C GLY A 108 -17.25 -4.21 -23.34
N GLY A 109 -18.12 -3.89 -22.38
CA GLY A 109 -17.96 -4.23 -20.97
C GLY A 109 -17.07 -3.30 -20.15
N ALA A 110 -16.60 -2.18 -20.73
CA ALA A 110 -15.95 -1.13 -19.99
C ALA A 110 -16.96 -0.30 -19.19
N ARG A 111 -16.57 0.11 -17.97
CA ARG A 111 -17.37 1.00 -17.12
C ARG A 111 -16.61 2.28 -16.76
N PRO A 112 -17.30 3.40 -16.54
CA PRO A 112 -16.66 4.60 -16.04
C PRO A 112 -15.96 4.36 -14.70
N VAL A 113 -14.80 4.99 -14.54
CA VAL A 113 -14.05 5.02 -13.27
C VAL A 113 -13.48 6.42 -13.07
N THR A 114 -13.53 6.88 -11.83
CA THR A 114 -12.86 8.12 -11.41
C THR A 114 -11.44 7.78 -10.96
N PHE A 115 -10.46 8.50 -11.49
CA PHE A 115 -9.07 8.44 -11.06
C PHE A 115 -8.81 9.63 -10.15
N LYS A 116 -8.15 9.38 -9.01
CA LYS A 116 -7.81 10.43 -8.05
C LYS A 116 -6.37 10.32 -7.60
N ARG A 117 -5.75 11.48 -7.46
CA ARG A 117 -4.45 11.58 -6.80
C ARG A 117 -4.57 11.24 -5.32
N LEU A 118 -3.51 10.65 -4.76
CA LEU A 118 -3.47 10.38 -3.33
C LEU A 118 -3.58 11.66 -2.50
N ASP A 119 -2.93 12.76 -2.94
CA ASP A 119 -3.06 14.07 -2.29
C ASP A 119 -4.50 14.61 -2.30
N THR A 120 -5.26 14.36 -3.38
CA THR A 120 -6.67 14.73 -3.45
C THR A 120 -7.52 13.92 -2.47
N LEU A 121 -7.30 12.59 -2.41
CA LEU A 121 -8.00 11.70 -1.48
C LEU A 121 -7.74 12.08 -0.01
N VAL A 122 -6.49 12.33 0.36
CA VAL A 122 -6.13 12.76 1.72
C VAL A 122 -6.81 14.06 2.10
N ARG A 123 -6.84 15.03 1.21
CA ARG A 123 -7.49 16.34 1.42
C ARG A 123 -9.01 16.20 1.53
N GLU A 124 -9.66 15.47 0.62
CA GLU A 124 -11.13 15.33 0.59
C GLU A 124 -11.67 14.60 1.81
N HIS A 125 -10.92 13.63 2.33
CA HIS A 125 -11.28 12.88 3.53
C HIS A 125 -10.75 13.48 4.83
N ASP A 126 -10.09 14.66 4.78
CA ASP A 126 -9.49 15.36 5.93
C ASP A 126 -8.62 14.45 6.80
N LEU A 127 -7.80 13.60 6.17
CA LEU A 127 -6.94 12.66 6.87
C LEU A 127 -5.79 13.39 7.57
N LYS A 128 -5.50 13.01 8.80
CA LYS A 128 -4.48 13.68 9.62
C LYS A 128 -3.18 12.90 9.65
N PRO A 129 -2.04 13.58 9.43
CA PRO A 129 -0.73 12.93 9.54
C PRO A 129 -0.35 12.62 11.00
N PRO A 130 0.62 11.72 11.24
CA PRO A 130 1.34 10.95 10.23
C PRO A 130 0.52 9.83 9.59
N HIS A 131 0.80 9.52 8.31
CA HIS A 131 0.09 8.50 7.57
C HIS A 131 0.83 7.16 7.56
N PHE A 132 0.06 6.07 7.51
CA PHE A 132 0.49 4.76 7.01
C PHE A 132 -0.21 4.52 5.66
N VAL A 133 0.55 4.22 4.61
CA VAL A 133 0.02 3.97 3.26
C VAL A 133 0.35 2.55 2.84
N LYS A 134 -0.68 1.74 2.54
CA LYS A 134 -0.54 0.42 1.95
C LYS A 134 -0.78 0.49 0.45
N PHE A 135 0.15 -0.03 -0.33
CA PHE A 135 0.05 -0.23 -1.78
C PHE A 135 -0.11 -1.70 -2.10
N ASP A 136 -1.23 -2.05 -2.73
CA ASP A 136 -1.56 -3.38 -3.23
C ASP A 136 -2.29 -3.23 -4.58
N THR A 137 -1.67 -2.49 -5.52
CA THR A 137 -2.30 -1.93 -6.72
C THR A 137 -1.85 -2.58 -8.02
N HIS A 138 -0.95 -3.57 -7.94
CA HIS A 138 -0.53 -4.43 -9.03
C HIS A 138 -0.11 -3.68 -10.31
N GLY A 139 0.81 -2.70 -10.16
CA GLY A 139 1.46 -2.00 -11.28
C GLY A 139 1.12 -0.52 -11.42
N ALA A 140 0.25 0.04 -10.56
CA ALA A 140 -0.04 1.47 -10.54
C ALA A 140 0.84 2.27 -9.55
N GLU A 141 1.74 1.61 -8.82
CA GLU A 141 2.51 2.19 -7.71
C GLU A 141 3.25 3.46 -8.12
N LEU A 142 3.96 3.43 -9.25
CA LEU A 142 4.73 4.58 -9.73
C LEU A 142 3.85 5.77 -10.13
N GLU A 143 2.72 5.48 -10.80
CA GLU A 143 1.75 6.50 -11.17
C GLU A 143 1.16 7.14 -9.92
N ILE A 144 0.74 6.34 -8.94
CA ILE A 144 0.17 6.84 -7.68
C ILE A 144 1.20 7.67 -6.90
N LEU A 145 2.45 7.19 -6.78
CA LEU A 145 3.53 7.92 -6.12
C LEU A 145 3.78 9.29 -6.74
N SER A 146 3.63 9.42 -8.08
CA SER A 146 3.78 10.71 -8.78
C SER A 146 2.68 11.74 -8.45
N GLY A 147 1.56 11.30 -7.90
CA GLY A 147 0.44 12.13 -7.46
C GLY A 147 0.31 12.29 -5.95
N ALA A 148 1.39 12.03 -5.19
CA ALA A 148 1.36 11.86 -3.74
C ALA A 148 2.38 12.74 -2.98
N ASP A 149 2.90 13.79 -3.57
CA ASP A 149 4.00 14.57 -2.99
C ASP A 149 3.72 15.05 -1.57
N GLN A 150 2.54 15.62 -1.32
CA GLN A 150 2.16 16.15 -0.01
C GLN A 150 1.92 15.01 0.98
N THR A 151 1.21 13.97 0.54
CA THR A 151 0.94 12.79 1.37
C THR A 151 2.21 12.08 1.76
N LEU A 152 3.17 11.91 0.83
CA LEU A 152 4.46 11.27 1.11
C LEU A 152 5.30 12.07 2.11
N ALA A 153 5.25 13.42 2.07
CA ALA A 153 5.94 14.26 3.05
C ALA A 153 5.45 13.98 4.48
N ASP A 154 4.17 13.66 4.63
CA ASP A 154 3.49 13.39 5.90
C ASP A 154 3.37 11.89 6.23
N THR A 155 3.96 11.01 5.42
CA THR A 155 3.88 9.55 5.60
C THR A 155 5.04 9.05 6.47
N ALA A 156 4.69 8.35 7.55
CA ALA A 156 5.65 7.72 8.46
C ALA A 156 6.05 6.31 8.00
N LEU A 157 5.11 5.56 7.40
CA LEU A 157 5.32 4.18 7.00
C LEU A 157 4.57 3.88 5.68
N ILE A 158 5.21 3.14 4.81
CA ILE A 158 4.61 2.58 3.60
C ILE A 158 4.76 1.07 3.64
N MET A 159 3.70 0.32 3.34
CA MET A 159 3.75 -1.09 3.00
C MET A 159 3.46 -1.24 1.51
N MET A 160 4.23 -2.04 0.81
CA MET A 160 4.08 -2.22 -0.63
C MET A 160 4.30 -3.67 -1.03
N GLU A 161 3.36 -4.23 -1.80
CA GLU A 161 3.60 -5.50 -2.47
C GLU A 161 4.62 -5.30 -3.59
N CYS A 162 5.73 -6.03 -3.52
CA CYS A 162 6.83 -5.93 -4.46
C CYS A 162 7.13 -7.27 -5.11
N TYR A 163 7.33 -7.27 -6.42
CA TYR A 163 7.64 -8.46 -7.20
C TYR A 163 9.13 -8.57 -7.51
N ASN A 164 9.60 -9.81 -7.68
CA ASN A 164 10.98 -10.10 -8.09
C ASN A 164 11.15 -10.20 -9.61
N PHE A 165 10.08 -9.99 -10.37
CA PHE A 165 10.06 -10.15 -11.82
C PHE A 165 9.32 -8.98 -12.49
N LYS A 166 9.70 -8.66 -13.72
CA LYS A 166 8.88 -7.86 -14.63
C LYS A 166 7.70 -8.70 -15.09
N LEU A 167 6.48 -8.23 -14.84
CA LEU A 167 5.28 -9.03 -15.00
C LEU A 167 4.55 -8.70 -16.30
N ARG A 168 4.18 -9.74 -17.04
CA ARG A 168 3.50 -9.60 -18.33
C ARG A 168 2.13 -8.93 -18.20
N PHE A 169 1.40 -9.19 -17.11
CA PHE A 169 0.09 -8.57 -16.90
C PHE A 169 0.17 -7.09 -16.51
N MET A 170 1.36 -6.59 -16.21
CA MET A 170 1.69 -5.18 -15.98
C MET A 170 2.48 -4.59 -17.16
N ASP A 171 2.41 -5.20 -18.34
CA ASP A 171 3.16 -4.80 -19.54
C ASP A 171 4.67 -4.67 -19.30
N PHE A 172 5.22 -5.43 -18.33
CA PHE A 172 6.63 -5.38 -17.90
C PHE A 172 7.09 -4.01 -17.38
N LYS A 173 6.15 -3.12 -16.99
CA LYS A 173 6.45 -1.75 -16.51
C LYS A 173 6.66 -1.68 -15.00
N ASN A 174 6.23 -2.69 -14.23
CA ASN A 174 6.46 -2.72 -12.79
C ASN A 174 7.95 -2.71 -12.47
N LEU A 175 8.33 -2.12 -11.34
CA LEU A 175 9.67 -2.28 -10.77
C LEU A 175 9.79 -3.64 -10.08
N THR A 176 10.99 -4.24 -10.13
CA THR A 176 11.35 -5.35 -9.24
C THR A 176 11.56 -4.82 -7.83
N PHE A 177 11.58 -5.69 -6.81
CA PHE A 177 11.68 -5.24 -5.41
C PHE A 177 12.94 -4.42 -5.11
N ASP A 178 14.05 -4.73 -5.76
CA ASP A 178 15.30 -4.01 -5.65
C ASP A 178 15.24 -2.64 -6.36
N GLU A 179 14.67 -2.59 -7.57
CA GLU A 179 14.42 -1.33 -8.28
C GLU A 179 13.44 -0.44 -7.49
N MET A 180 12.36 -1.03 -6.93
CA MET A 180 11.41 -0.30 -6.09
C MET A 180 12.09 0.23 -4.83
N SER A 181 12.96 -0.54 -4.20
CA SER A 181 13.72 -0.09 -3.03
C SER A 181 14.63 1.10 -3.35
N LEU A 182 15.23 1.13 -4.55
CA LEU A 182 16.03 2.27 -5.03
C LEU A 182 15.13 3.48 -5.31
N HIS A 183 13.97 3.27 -5.93
CA HIS A 183 13.01 4.33 -6.17
C HIS A 183 12.50 4.95 -4.86
N MET A 184 12.09 4.14 -3.89
CA MET A 184 11.66 4.61 -2.57
C MET A 184 12.77 5.36 -1.83
N LYS A 185 14.02 4.94 -2.00
CA LYS A 185 15.18 5.67 -1.46
C LYS A 185 15.29 7.08 -2.05
N SER A 186 15.03 7.26 -3.34
CA SER A 186 15.03 8.59 -3.98
C SER A 186 13.91 9.50 -3.46
N LEU A 187 12.82 8.91 -2.95
CA LEU A 187 11.71 9.62 -2.30
C LEU A 187 11.91 9.83 -0.78
N GLY A 188 13.10 9.50 -0.25
CA GLY A 188 13.44 9.72 1.16
C GLY A 188 12.96 8.61 2.10
N PHE A 189 12.75 7.39 1.59
CA PHE A 189 12.36 6.23 2.40
C PHE A 189 13.43 5.14 2.38
N ARG A 190 13.49 4.32 3.44
CA ARG A 190 14.34 3.13 3.54
C ARG A 190 13.52 1.91 3.92
N CYS A 191 13.83 0.76 3.33
CA CYS A 191 13.25 -0.50 3.74
C CYS A 191 13.67 -0.80 5.20
N ILE A 192 12.68 -1.11 6.05
CA ILE A 192 12.87 -1.42 7.46
C ILE A 192 12.46 -2.86 7.80
N ASP A 193 11.52 -3.42 7.05
CA ASP A 193 11.01 -4.77 7.30
C ASP A 193 10.43 -5.39 6.02
N MET A 194 10.17 -6.71 6.09
CA MET A 194 9.51 -7.46 5.04
C MET A 194 8.60 -8.53 5.64
N CYS A 195 7.54 -8.92 4.90
CA CYS A 195 6.71 -10.04 5.30
C CYS A 195 6.12 -10.80 4.11
N ASP A 196 5.59 -11.98 4.42
CA ASP A 196 4.83 -12.86 3.54
C ASP A 196 5.50 -13.12 2.18
N PRO A 197 6.77 -13.59 2.17
CA PRO A 197 7.42 -13.95 0.93
C PRO A 197 6.69 -15.13 0.27
N LEU A 198 6.30 -14.95 -0.98
CA LEU A 198 5.69 -15.98 -1.82
C LEU A 198 6.72 -16.51 -2.82
N TYR A 199 6.79 -17.83 -2.96
CA TYR A 199 7.70 -18.48 -3.89
C TYR A 199 6.94 -19.10 -5.06
N ARG A 200 7.49 -18.98 -6.25
CA ARG A 200 6.90 -19.51 -7.48
C ARG A 200 6.92 -21.05 -7.46
N PRO A 201 5.78 -21.71 -7.77
CA PRO A 201 5.77 -23.17 -7.92
C PRO A 201 6.73 -23.63 -9.02
N GLY A 202 7.40 -24.76 -8.80
CA GLY A 202 8.24 -25.43 -9.79
C GLY A 202 9.72 -25.13 -9.67
N ASP A 203 10.14 -23.88 -9.62
CA ASP A 203 11.57 -23.49 -9.48
C ASP A 203 11.90 -22.84 -8.12
N HIS A 204 10.87 -22.63 -7.28
CA HIS A 204 11.02 -22.02 -5.95
C HIS A 204 11.70 -20.65 -5.93
N ALA A 205 11.67 -19.92 -7.06
CA ALA A 205 12.14 -18.55 -7.07
C ALA A 205 11.22 -17.65 -6.26
N LEU A 206 11.79 -16.70 -5.51
CA LEU A 206 11.02 -15.67 -4.80
C LEU A 206 10.17 -14.92 -5.83
N TRP A 207 8.85 -14.94 -5.65
CA TRP A 207 7.90 -14.31 -6.57
C TRP A 207 7.56 -12.89 -6.18
N GLN A 208 7.09 -12.72 -4.94
CA GLN A 208 6.70 -11.44 -4.36
C GLN A 208 6.89 -11.44 -2.85
N MET A 209 6.88 -10.25 -2.26
CA MET A 209 6.86 -10.02 -0.82
C MET A 209 6.27 -8.65 -0.54
N HIS A 210 5.84 -8.42 0.69
CA HIS A 210 5.54 -7.08 1.15
C HIS A 210 6.79 -6.46 1.78
N LEU A 211 7.15 -5.25 1.33
CA LEU A 211 8.21 -4.44 1.93
C LEU A 211 7.61 -3.30 2.73
N PHE A 212 8.22 -3.01 3.87
CA PHE A 212 7.90 -1.83 4.67
C PHE A 212 8.99 -0.79 4.51
N PHE A 213 8.58 0.43 4.18
CA PHE A 213 9.46 1.58 4.02
C PHE A 213 9.12 2.64 5.05
N MET A 214 10.14 3.12 5.75
CA MET A 214 10.06 4.18 6.74
C MET A 214 10.87 5.38 6.29
N ARG A 215 10.57 6.57 6.77
CA ARG A 215 11.36 7.77 6.50
C ARG A 215 12.85 7.50 6.74
N ALA A 216 13.70 7.87 5.78
CA ALA A 216 15.14 7.58 5.86
C ALA A 216 15.85 8.34 6.98
N ASP A 217 15.26 9.46 7.44
CA ASP A 217 15.72 10.29 8.56
C ASP A 217 15.21 9.82 9.93
N HIS A 218 14.44 8.72 10.00
CA HIS A 218 13.98 8.19 11.26
C HIS A 218 15.16 7.69 12.12
N PRO A 219 15.21 8.02 13.45
CA PRO A 219 16.35 7.72 14.33
C PRO A 219 16.76 6.23 14.39
N THR A 220 15.86 5.31 14.03
CA THR A 220 16.20 3.88 13.96
C THR A 220 17.36 3.57 13.02
N PHE A 221 17.56 4.42 11.97
CA PHE A 221 18.60 4.23 10.97
C PHE A 221 19.96 4.84 11.35
N GLU A 222 20.02 5.62 12.42
CA GLU A 222 21.27 6.15 12.98
C GLU A 222 22.08 5.05 13.68
N ARG A 223 21.36 4.07 14.19
CA ARG A 223 21.98 2.96 14.90
C ARG A 223 22.56 1.94 13.92
N THR A 224 23.89 1.80 13.91
CA THR A 224 24.65 0.92 13.01
C THR A 224 25.13 -0.37 13.69
N SER A 225 24.90 -0.55 15.02
CA SER A 225 25.30 -1.75 15.74
C SER A 225 24.15 -2.75 15.83
N TYR A 226 24.45 -4.03 15.64
CA TYR A 226 23.48 -5.14 15.80
C TYR A 226 23.02 -5.32 17.24
N SER A 227 23.95 -5.24 18.20
CA SER A 227 23.64 -5.43 19.64
C SER A 227 22.88 -4.23 20.23
N ALA A 228 22.01 -4.52 21.21
CA ALA A 228 21.33 -3.47 21.98
C ALA A 228 22.37 -2.51 22.62
N PRO A 229 22.04 -1.23 22.81
CA PRO A 229 22.88 -0.34 23.63
C PRO A 229 23.13 -1.00 24.98
N LYS A 230 24.37 -1.00 25.45
CA LYS A 230 24.64 -1.34 26.84
C LYS A 230 24.00 -0.24 27.68
N THR A 231 22.98 -0.58 28.44
CA THR A 231 22.37 0.27 29.47
C THR A 231 23.39 0.58 30.56
#